data_f8fbc2eafe8d8348c4fabe8d91b8e9e2
#
_entry.id   f8fbc2eafe8d8348c4fabe8d91b8e9e2
#
_cell.length_a   1.000
_cell.length_b   1.000
_cell.length_c   1.000
_cell.angle_alpha   90.00
_cell.angle_beta   90.00
_cell.angle_gamma   90.00
#
_symmetry.space_group_name_H-M   'P 1'
#
loop_
_entity.id
_entity.type
_entity.pdbx_description
1 polymer ?
#
loop_
_entity_poly.entity_id
_entity_poly.type
_entity_poly.pdbx_seq_one_letter_code
_entity_poly.pdbx_strand_id
1 'polypeptide(L)'
;MLAHEDALRDALKRAASALKAHGPDFALAGSYALWVYGAPEPVHDVDFVVNDSDADLAAVTLGDAGFDVERTPEDWLFKAKTNGVMVDVLHRVNGVAVDADLIRAAEVRDVLAISMRVLSPTVVLSQKLRSQHEHHCDFGKLLPATRAVREQVDWSRLRAETAENDFAAAFLFLADRLGLAPRDGAVLE
;
A
#
# COMPACT_ATOMS: atom_id res chain seq x y z
N MET A 1 17.37 10.92 -10.36
CA MET A 1 16.03 10.29 -10.51
C MET A 1 16.17 8.81 -10.79
N LEU A 2 16.72 8.35 -11.89
CA LEU A 2 16.89 6.91 -12.21
C LEU A 2 17.63 6.10 -11.12
N ALA A 3 18.69 6.63 -10.53
CA ALA A 3 19.45 5.93 -9.47
C ALA A 3 18.63 5.73 -8.17
N HIS A 4 17.69 6.61 -7.88
CA HIS A 4 16.82 6.48 -6.71
C HIS A 4 15.68 5.47 -6.94
N GLU A 5 15.08 5.47 -8.12
CA GLU A 5 14.08 4.49 -8.54
C GLU A 5 14.67 3.06 -8.54
N ASP A 6 15.90 2.90 -9.06
CA ASP A 6 16.61 1.61 -9.04
C ASP A 6 16.91 1.17 -7.59
N ALA A 7 17.25 2.11 -6.69
CA ALA A 7 17.47 1.80 -5.28
C ALA A 7 16.19 1.35 -4.57
N LEU A 8 15.03 1.96 -4.88
CA LEU A 8 13.72 1.55 -4.36
C LEU A 8 13.33 0.14 -4.85
N ARG A 9 13.51 -0.14 -6.15
CA ARG A 9 13.26 -1.48 -6.71
C ARG A 9 14.18 -2.55 -6.10
N ASP A 10 15.45 -2.22 -5.87
CA ASP A 10 16.39 -3.12 -5.20
C ASP A 10 15.96 -3.38 -3.75
N ALA A 11 15.60 -2.35 -3.00
CA ALA A 11 15.08 -2.47 -1.64
C ALA A 11 13.82 -3.33 -1.57
N LEU A 12 12.85 -3.11 -2.49
CA LEU A 12 11.65 -3.93 -2.62
C LEU A 12 12.01 -5.41 -2.83
N LYS A 13 12.89 -5.68 -3.81
CA LYS A 13 13.30 -7.07 -4.11
C LYS A 13 13.99 -7.74 -2.93
N ARG A 14 14.92 -7.05 -2.28
CA ARG A 14 15.65 -7.59 -1.14
C ARG A 14 14.74 -7.86 0.05
N ALA A 15 13.86 -6.90 0.41
CA ALA A 15 12.91 -7.07 1.50
C ALA A 15 11.93 -8.21 1.22
N ALA A 16 11.31 -8.22 0.03
CA ALA A 16 10.38 -9.29 -0.35
C ALA A 16 11.05 -10.67 -0.37
N SER A 17 12.29 -10.76 -0.86
CA SER A 17 13.05 -12.03 -0.87
C SER A 17 13.35 -12.51 0.54
N ALA A 18 13.76 -11.62 1.45
CA ALA A 18 14.05 -11.96 2.84
C ALA A 18 12.79 -12.44 3.58
N LEU A 19 11.69 -11.67 3.49
CA LEU A 19 10.41 -12.02 4.08
C LEU A 19 9.88 -13.34 3.55
N LYS A 20 9.95 -13.57 2.23
CA LYS A 20 9.50 -14.82 1.61
C LYS A 20 10.31 -16.05 2.03
N ALA A 21 11.61 -15.88 2.26
CA ALA A 21 12.50 -16.99 2.59
C ALA A 21 12.47 -17.36 4.07
N HIS A 22 12.36 -16.38 4.96
CA HIS A 22 12.61 -16.55 6.39
C HIS A 22 11.64 -15.79 7.30
N GLY A 23 10.81 -14.91 6.74
CA GLY A 23 9.88 -14.05 7.48
C GLY A 23 8.47 -14.62 7.60
N PRO A 24 7.56 -13.83 8.16
CA PRO A 24 6.15 -14.15 8.20
C PRO A 24 5.47 -13.93 6.85
N ASP A 25 4.19 -14.30 6.77
CA ASP A 25 3.32 -13.92 5.65
C ASP A 25 3.22 -12.39 5.53
N PHE A 26 3.31 -11.89 4.31
CA PHE A 26 3.28 -10.46 4.01
C PHE A 26 2.54 -10.17 2.72
N ALA A 27 2.17 -8.91 2.51
CA ALA A 27 1.73 -8.42 1.21
C ALA A 27 2.37 -7.06 0.88
N LEU A 28 2.64 -6.83 -0.40
CA LEU A 28 3.01 -5.51 -0.92
C LEU A 28 1.81 -4.58 -0.78
N ALA A 29 2.04 -3.38 -0.28
CA ALA A 29 1.02 -2.40 0.05
C ALA A 29 1.33 -1.03 -0.58
N GLY A 30 0.60 -0.01 -0.18
CA GLY A 30 0.88 1.37 -0.52
C GLY A 30 0.94 1.67 -2.01
N SER A 31 1.80 2.60 -2.36
CA SER A 31 1.90 3.08 -3.75
C SER A 31 2.52 2.05 -4.69
N TYR A 32 3.44 1.20 -4.21
CA TYR A 32 4.00 0.12 -5.01
C TYR A 32 2.98 -0.98 -5.34
N ALA A 33 2.03 -1.26 -4.44
CA ALA A 33 0.92 -2.15 -4.78
C ALA A 33 0.09 -1.56 -5.95
N LEU A 34 -0.26 -0.26 -5.91
CA LEU A 34 -0.96 0.38 -7.03
C LEU A 34 -0.15 0.36 -8.33
N TRP A 35 1.18 0.55 -8.25
CA TRP A 35 2.06 0.45 -9.42
C TRP A 35 2.00 -0.93 -10.10
N VAL A 36 1.93 -2.01 -9.35
CA VAL A 36 1.74 -3.38 -9.89
C VAL A 36 0.46 -3.49 -10.71
N TYR A 37 -0.56 -2.70 -10.40
CA TYR A 37 -1.83 -2.63 -11.13
C TYR A 37 -1.87 -1.53 -12.21
N GLY A 38 -0.74 -0.87 -12.48
CA GLY A 38 -0.58 0.08 -13.59
C GLY A 38 -0.57 1.55 -13.19
N ALA A 39 -0.55 1.88 -11.90
CA ALA A 39 -0.34 3.26 -11.46
C ALA A 39 1.10 3.73 -11.74
N PRO A 40 1.35 5.06 -11.72
CA PRO A 40 2.69 5.60 -11.81
C PRO A 40 3.62 5.02 -10.72
N GLU A 41 4.89 4.80 -11.05
CA GLU A 41 5.87 4.29 -10.11
C GLU A 41 6.12 5.30 -8.98
N PRO A 42 6.08 4.88 -7.71
CA PRO A 42 6.35 5.74 -6.58
C PRO A 42 7.84 6.08 -6.46
N VAL A 43 8.12 7.23 -5.83
CA VAL A 43 9.48 7.78 -5.71
C VAL A 43 9.93 7.99 -4.26
N HIS A 44 9.18 7.52 -3.27
CA HIS A 44 9.48 7.81 -1.85
C HIS A 44 9.85 6.59 -1.03
N ASP A 45 8.97 5.60 -0.96
CA ASP A 45 9.06 4.46 -0.04
C ASP A 45 8.46 3.20 -0.66
N VAL A 46 8.77 2.07 -0.03
CA VAL A 46 8.17 0.76 -0.31
C VAL A 46 7.39 0.36 0.91
N ASP A 47 6.11 0.04 0.76
CA ASP A 47 5.24 -0.39 1.85
C ASP A 47 4.98 -1.89 1.79
N PHE A 48 5.14 -2.58 2.92
CA PHE A 48 4.64 -3.93 3.14
C PHE A 48 3.68 -3.95 4.32
N VAL A 49 2.76 -4.90 4.32
CA VAL A 49 1.93 -5.22 5.48
C VAL A 49 2.25 -6.63 5.97
N VAL A 50 2.31 -6.78 7.30
CA VAL A 50 2.44 -8.04 8.01
C VAL A 50 1.37 -8.13 9.10
N ASN A 51 1.04 -9.34 9.57
CA ASN A 51 0.15 -9.50 10.71
C ASN A 51 0.72 -8.77 11.94
N ASP A 52 -0.14 -8.13 12.74
CA ASP A 52 0.27 -7.38 13.94
C ASP A 52 1.11 -8.24 14.91
N SER A 53 0.74 -9.50 15.09
CA SER A 53 1.52 -10.45 15.93
C SER A 53 2.89 -10.82 15.37
N ASP A 54 3.14 -10.60 14.09
CA ASP A 54 4.33 -11.03 13.37
C ASP A 54 5.33 -9.88 13.10
N ALA A 55 5.01 -8.68 13.59
CA ALA A 55 5.84 -7.49 13.37
C ALA A 55 7.29 -7.67 13.87
N ASP A 56 7.48 -8.33 15.02
CA ASP A 56 8.80 -8.60 15.58
C ASP A 56 9.60 -9.58 14.71
N LEU A 57 8.97 -10.63 14.22
CA LEU A 57 9.60 -11.60 13.33
C LEU A 57 10.01 -10.94 12.00
N ALA A 58 9.15 -10.10 11.44
CA ALA A 58 9.47 -9.36 10.22
C ALA A 58 10.66 -8.41 10.42
N ALA A 59 10.71 -7.70 11.56
CA ALA A 59 11.80 -6.79 11.89
C ALA A 59 13.15 -7.53 12.03
N VAL A 60 13.16 -8.67 12.73
CA VAL A 60 14.36 -9.52 12.85
C VAL A 60 14.81 -10.03 11.48
N THR A 61 13.86 -10.55 10.67
CA THR A 61 14.15 -11.06 9.32
C THR A 61 14.81 -10.01 8.42
N LEU A 62 14.29 -8.77 8.43
CA LEU A 62 14.88 -7.70 7.63
C LEU A 62 16.24 -7.23 8.20
N GLY A 63 16.40 -7.21 9.52
CA GLY A 63 17.70 -6.93 10.16
C GLY A 63 18.76 -7.95 9.75
N ASP A 64 18.45 -9.24 9.77
CA ASP A 64 19.33 -10.32 9.35
C ASP A 64 19.68 -10.25 7.84
N ALA A 65 18.77 -9.68 7.04
CA ALA A 65 19.00 -9.41 5.61
C ALA A 65 19.82 -8.12 5.34
N GLY A 66 20.29 -7.46 6.40
CA GLY A 66 21.18 -6.29 6.31
C GLY A 66 20.46 -4.97 6.13
N PHE A 67 19.18 -4.88 6.52
CA PHE A 67 18.49 -3.60 6.66
C PHE A 67 18.78 -2.98 8.04
N ASP A 68 18.92 -1.66 8.08
CA ASP A 68 18.92 -0.90 9.33
C ASP A 68 17.46 -0.72 9.79
N VAL A 69 17.08 -1.49 10.82
CA VAL A 69 15.70 -1.53 11.32
C VAL A 69 15.52 -0.53 12.44
N GLU A 70 14.58 0.39 12.26
CA GLU A 70 14.20 1.42 13.23
C GLU A 70 12.74 1.22 13.66
N ARG A 71 12.52 1.04 14.97
CA ARG A 71 11.18 1.07 15.54
C ARG A 71 10.76 2.50 15.76
N THR A 72 9.59 2.85 15.24
CA THR A 72 9.05 4.20 15.38
C THR A 72 8.27 4.34 16.68
N PRO A 73 8.18 5.56 17.26
CA PRO A 73 7.31 5.81 18.42
C PRO A 73 5.82 5.53 18.13
N GLU A 74 5.44 5.63 16.87
CA GLU A 74 4.10 5.32 16.37
C GLU A 74 3.94 3.80 16.27
N ASP A 75 3.34 3.16 17.20
CA ASP A 75 3.16 1.71 17.31
C ASP A 75 2.21 1.12 16.22
N TRP A 76 2.50 1.42 14.95
CA TRP A 76 1.75 0.89 13.79
C TRP A 76 2.62 0.45 12.62
N LEU A 77 3.91 0.81 12.62
CA LEU A 77 4.90 0.37 11.64
C LEU A 77 6.31 0.33 12.24
N PHE A 78 7.22 -0.33 11.58
CA PHE A 78 8.66 -0.10 11.73
C PHE A 78 9.27 0.21 10.36
N LYS A 79 10.45 0.83 10.36
CA LYS A 79 11.19 1.23 9.18
C LYS A 79 12.42 0.37 8.98
N ALA A 80 12.67 -0.04 7.75
CA ALA A 80 13.86 -0.79 7.37
C ALA A 80 14.60 -0.01 6.27
N LYS A 81 15.79 0.50 6.59
CA LYS A 81 16.56 1.37 5.69
C LYS A 81 17.65 0.59 4.97
N THR A 82 17.86 0.87 3.70
CA THR A 82 18.98 0.33 2.91
C THR A 82 19.30 1.27 1.75
N ASN A 83 20.59 1.50 1.47
CA ASN A 83 21.05 2.31 0.34
C ASN A 83 20.36 3.69 0.21
N GLY A 84 20.05 4.33 1.34
CA GLY A 84 19.42 5.65 1.37
C GLY A 84 17.92 5.67 1.02
N VAL A 85 17.28 4.53 0.90
CA VAL A 85 15.83 4.38 0.69
C VAL A 85 15.16 3.66 1.85
N MET A 86 13.84 3.81 1.96
CA MET A 86 13.05 3.30 3.06
C MET A 86 12.07 2.24 2.62
N VAL A 87 11.96 1.21 3.45
CA VAL A 87 10.91 0.20 3.42
C VAL A 87 10.12 0.33 4.71
N ASP A 88 8.84 0.65 4.60
CA ASP A 88 7.91 0.74 5.71
C ASP A 88 7.16 -0.59 5.85
N VAL A 89 7.19 -1.19 7.02
CA VAL A 89 6.47 -2.42 7.32
C VAL A 89 5.37 -2.10 8.32
N LEU A 90 4.14 -2.08 7.81
CA LEU A 90 2.95 -1.73 8.56
C LEU A 90 2.35 -2.99 9.19
N HIS A 91 2.08 -2.97 10.47
CA HIS A 91 1.34 -4.02 11.16
C HIS A 91 -0.01 -3.52 11.69
N ARG A 92 -0.26 -2.19 11.62
CA ARG A 92 -1.57 -1.56 11.79
C ARG A 92 -1.79 -0.53 10.71
N VAL A 93 -3.00 -0.35 10.25
CA VAL A 93 -3.39 0.64 9.24
C VAL A 93 -4.65 1.36 9.70
N ASN A 94 -4.61 2.70 9.76
CA ASN A 94 -5.72 3.53 10.24
C ASN A 94 -6.24 3.09 11.64
N GLY A 95 -5.32 2.72 12.54
CA GLY A 95 -5.65 2.29 13.90
C GLY A 95 -6.17 0.85 14.02
N VAL A 96 -6.26 0.11 12.92
CA VAL A 96 -6.72 -1.29 12.89
C VAL A 96 -5.52 -2.21 12.67
N ALA A 97 -5.40 -3.25 13.51
CA ALA A 97 -4.39 -4.28 13.34
C ALA A 97 -4.56 -5.00 12.00
N VAL A 98 -3.45 -5.22 11.30
CA VAL A 98 -3.42 -6.07 10.11
C VAL A 98 -3.58 -7.51 10.57
N ASP A 99 -4.55 -8.20 10.01
CA ASP A 99 -4.80 -9.62 10.28
C ASP A 99 -4.37 -10.51 9.11
N ALA A 100 -4.31 -11.80 9.38
CA ALA A 100 -3.92 -12.79 8.40
C ALA A 100 -4.95 -12.90 7.24
N ASP A 101 -6.21 -12.52 7.46
CA ASP A 101 -7.24 -12.59 6.42
C ASP A 101 -7.02 -11.53 5.35
N LEU A 102 -6.61 -10.32 5.74
CA LEU A 102 -6.22 -9.27 4.79
C LEU A 102 -5.08 -9.74 3.88
N ILE A 103 -4.04 -10.37 4.46
CA ILE A 103 -2.89 -10.85 3.70
C ILE A 103 -3.31 -12.01 2.79
N ARG A 104 -4.09 -12.97 3.29
CA ARG A 104 -4.56 -14.11 2.50
C ARG A 104 -5.49 -13.74 1.35
N ALA A 105 -6.29 -12.68 1.51
CA ALA A 105 -7.18 -12.16 0.48
C ALA A 105 -6.45 -11.41 -0.63
N ALA A 106 -5.18 -11.02 -0.41
CA ALA A 106 -4.37 -10.35 -1.41
C ALA A 106 -3.98 -11.31 -2.55
N GLU A 107 -4.00 -10.80 -3.79
CA GLU A 107 -3.65 -11.59 -4.97
C GLU A 107 -2.16 -11.88 -5.03
N VAL A 108 -1.80 -13.09 -5.46
CA VAL A 108 -0.41 -13.42 -5.77
C VAL A 108 -0.05 -12.89 -7.16
N ARG A 109 1.00 -12.08 -7.23
CA ARG A 109 1.50 -11.49 -8.47
C ARG A 109 3.02 -11.59 -8.54
N ASP A 110 3.55 -11.61 -9.76
CA ASP A 110 4.99 -11.52 -10.00
C ASP A 110 5.41 -10.05 -10.07
N VAL A 111 6.19 -9.61 -9.09
CA VAL A 111 6.70 -8.25 -8.96
C VAL A 111 8.22 -8.29 -9.02
N LEU A 112 8.81 -7.70 -10.05
CA LEU A 112 10.27 -7.71 -10.27
C LEU A 112 10.87 -9.14 -10.19
N ALA A 113 10.18 -10.11 -10.79
CA ALA A 113 10.50 -11.55 -10.79
C ALA A 113 10.40 -12.25 -9.42
N ILE A 114 9.71 -11.66 -8.45
CA ILE A 114 9.41 -12.29 -7.17
C ILE A 114 7.89 -12.47 -7.07
N SER A 115 7.44 -13.71 -6.92
CA SER A 115 6.03 -14.00 -6.67
C SER A 115 5.69 -13.69 -5.22
N MET A 116 4.77 -12.74 -5.00
CA MET A 116 4.33 -12.30 -3.67
C MET A 116 2.86 -11.85 -3.68
N ARG A 117 2.27 -11.74 -2.50
CA ARG A 117 0.93 -11.17 -2.36
C ARG A 117 0.96 -9.67 -2.53
N VAL A 118 -0.05 -9.10 -3.18
CA VAL A 118 -0.19 -7.66 -3.46
C VAL A 118 -1.60 -7.24 -3.08
N LEU A 119 -1.73 -6.22 -2.23
CA LEU A 119 -3.04 -5.67 -1.86
C LEU A 119 -3.74 -5.09 -3.08
N SER A 120 -5.04 -5.36 -3.20
CA SER A 120 -5.85 -4.87 -4.33
C SER A 120 -5.95 -3.34 -4.35
N PRO A 121 -6.20 -2.73 -5.52
CA PRO A 121 -6.41 -1.29 -5.64
C PRO A 121 -7.49 -0.76 -4.71
N THR A 122 -8.59 -1.48 -4.54
CA THR A 122 -9.68 -1.10 -3.64
C THR A 122 -9.20 -0.97 -2.20
N VAL A 123 -8.46 -1.97 -1.70
CA VAL A 123 -7.93 -1.96 -0.33
C VAL A 123 -6.95 -0.81 -0.14
N VAL A 124 -6.00 -0.64 -1.05
CA VAL A 124 -4.99 0.43 -0.94
C VAL A 124 -5.63 1.82 -1.01
N LEU A 125 -6.58 2.04 -1.92
CA LEU A 125 -7.28 3.32 -2.01
C LEU A 125 -8.14 3.58 -0.77
N SER A 126 -8.83 2.56 -0.24
CA SER A 126 -9.57 2.67 1.02
C SER A 126 -8.65 3.11 2.17
N GLN A 127 -7.50 2.46 2.33
CA GLN A 127 -6.51 2.82 3.35
C GLN A 127 -6.02 4.27 3.20
N LYS A 128 -5.66 4.68 1.97
CA LYS A 128 -5.17 6.04 1.68
C LYS A 128 -6.26 7.10 1.85
N LEU A 129 -7.49 6.83 1.50
CA LEU A 129 -8.61 7.77 1.68
C LEU A 129 -9.00 7.91 3.15
N ARG A 130 -9.02 6.82 3.91
CA ARG A 130 -9.31 6.86 5.35
C ARG A 130 -8.24 7.59 6.16
N SER A 131 -7.01 7.70 5.67
CA SER A 131 -5.93 8.46 6.31
C SER A 131 -5.97 9.96 6.01
N GLN A 132 -6.84 10.43 5.10
CA GLN A 132 -6.95 11.86 4.79
C GLN A 132 -7.61 12.61 5.94
N HIS A 133 -7.06 13.78 6.25
CA HIS A 133 -7.60 14.70 7.25
C HIS A 133 -7.16 16.15 6.95
N GLU A 134 -7.66 17.13 7.68
CA GLU A 134 -7.47 18.56 7.41
C GLU A 134 -6.01 18.97 7.14
N HIS A 135 -5.08 18.40 7.90
CA HIS A 135 -3.65 18.74 7.77
C HIS A 135 -2.88 17.79 6.86
N HIS A 136 -3.53 16.77 6.33
CA HIS A 136 -2.94 15.80 5.42
C HIS A 136 -3.96 15.35 4.38
N CYS A 137 -4.13 16.18 3.34
CA CYS A 137 -5.05 15.92 2.24
C CYS A 137 -4.39 16.26 0.90
N ASP A 138 -3.94 15.26 0.15
CA ASP A 138 -3.28 15.45 -1.14
C ASP A 138 -3.97 14.64 -2.24
N PHE A 139 -5.06 15.19 -2.76
CA PHE A 139 -5.78 14.59 -3.90
C PHE A 139 -4.96 14.58 -5.18
N GLY A 140 -4.02 15.53 -5.33
CA GLY A 140 -3.14 15.62 -6.49
C GLY A 140 -2.26 14.37 -6.65
N LYS A 141 -1.80 13.78 -5.55
CA LYS A 141 -1.07 12.50 -5.56
C LYS A 141 -1.96 11.28 -5.77
N LEU A 142 -3.20 11.32 -5.26
CA LEU A 142 -4.11 10.18 -5.37
C LEU A 142 -4.75 10.06 -6.76
N LEU A 143 -5.09 11.17 -7.40
CA LEU A 143 -5.82 11.18 -8.67
C LEU A 143 -5.11 10.42 -9.82
N PRO A 144 -3.81 10.60 -10.08
CA PRO A 144 -3.12 9.85 -11.14
C PRO A 144 -3.14 8.35 -10.92
N ALA A 145 -2.91 7.90 -9.68
CA ALA A 145 -2.95 6.49 -9.31
C ALA A 145 -4.37 5.93 -9.46
N THR A 146 -5.38 6.62 -8.92
CA THR A 146 -6.78 6.22 -9.03
C THR A 146 -7.22 6.12 -10.49
N ARG A 147 -6.83 7.08 -11.35
CA ARG A 147 -7.13 7.06 -12.78
C ARG A 147 -6.57 5.83 -13.47
N ALA A 148 -5.36 5.43 -13.12
CA ALA A 148 -4.67 4.29 -13.73
C ALA A 148 -5.30 2.95 -13.35
N VAL A 149 -5.81 2.83 -12.12
CA VAL A 149 -6.38 1.57 -11.61
C VAL A 149 -7.91 1.52 -11.56
N ARG A 150 -8.60 2.54 -12.06
CA ARG A 150 -10.06 2.75 -11.90
C ARG A 150 -10.93 1.55 -12.29
N GLU A 151 -10.51 0.81 -13.33
CA GLU A 151 -11.24 -0.37 -13.83
C GLU A 151 -11.09 -1.61 -12.92
N GLN A 152 -10.16 -1.54 -11.95
CA GLN A 152 -9.83 -2.62 -11.02
C GLN A 152 -10.34 -2.31 -9.61
N VAL A 153 -11.03 -1.18 -9.42
CA VAL A 153 -11.58 -0.74 -8.14
C VAL A 153 -13.02 -1.19 -7.99
N ASP A 154 -13.31 -1.86 -6.88
CA ASP A 154 -14.68 -2.03 -6.42
C ASP A 154 -15.15 -0.71 -5.76
N TRP A 155 -15.76 0.13 -6.55
CA TRP A 155 -16.22 1.46 -6.15
C TRP A 155 -17.31 1.40 -5.07
N SER A 156 -18.18 0.39 -5.11
CA SER A 156 -19.23 0.23 -4.09
C SER A 156 -18.62 -0.06 -2.73
N ARG A 157 -17.68 -0.99 -2.69
CA ARG A 157 -16.93 -1.32 -1.48
C ARG A 157 -16.12 -0.12 -0.99
N LEU A 158 -15.40 0.57 -1.88
CA LEU A 158 -14.61 1.75 -1.54
C LEU A 158 -15.45 2.83 -0.88
N ARG A 159 -16.63 3.14 -1.44
CA ARG A 159 -17.57 4.12 -0.86
C ARG A 159 -18.03 3.69 0.53
N ALA A 160 -18.41 2.42 0.69
CA ALA A 160 -18.85 1.89 1.97
C ALA A 160 -17.76 1.96 3.05
N GLU A 161 -16.53 1.57 2.72
CA GLU A 161 -15.41 1.55 3.66
C GLU A 161 -14.90 2.95 4.07
N THR A 162 -15.21 3.98 3.28
CA THR A 162 -14.73 5.36 3.50
C THR A 162 -15.84 6.33 3.86
N ALA A 163 -17.07 5.85 4.10
CA ALA A 163 -18.27 6.66 4.28
C ALA A 163 -18.19 7.67 5.45
N GLU A 164 -17.44 7.31 6.51
CA GLU A 164 -17.29 8.14 7.71
C GLU A 164 -16.19 9.21 7.60
N ASN A 165 -15.51 9.32 6.44
CA ASN A 165 -14.42 10.28 6.24
C ASN A 165 -14.81 11.35 5.22
N ASP A 166 -14.99 12.60 5.68
CA ASP A 166 -15.41 13.73 4.84
C ASP A 166 -14.44 14.03 3.70
N PHE A 167 -13.12 13.84 3.90
CA PHE A 167 -12.10 14.05 2.85
C PHE A 167 -12.18 12.95 1.79
N ALA A 168 -12.45 11.72 2.20
CA ALA A 168 -12.72 10.63 1.27
C ALA A 168 -14.00 10.90 0.46
N ALA A 169 -15.07 11.37 1.08
CA ALA A 169 -16.30 11.77 0.39
C ALA A 169 -16.05 12.88 -0.63
N ALA A 170 -15.25 13.90 -0.27
CA ALA A 170 -14.83 14.96 -1.19
C ALA A 170 -13.99 14.43 -2.36
N PHE A 171 -13.06 13.51 -2.10
CA PHE A 171 -12.29 12.86 -3.15
C PHE A 171 -13.17 12.06 -4.10
N LEU A 172 -14.10 11.27 -3.57
CA LEU A 172 -15.03 10.45 -4.37
C LEU A 172 -15.96 11.32 -5.22
N PHE A 173 -16.46 12.45 -4.67
CA PHE A 173 -17.19 13.43 -5.45
C PHE A 173 -16.35 13.97 -6.61
N LEU A 174 -15.09 14.32 -6.36
CA LEU A 174 -14.18 14.78 -7.42
C LEU A 174 -13.92 13.67 -8.46
N ALA A 175 -13.72 12.43 -8.04
CA ALA A 175 -13.52 11.28 -8.92
C ALA A 175 -14.74 11.07 -9.85
N ASP A 176 -15.96 11.20 -9.32
CA ASP A 176 -17.19 11.15 -10.11
C ASP A 176 -17.25 12.28 -11.15
N ARG A 177 -16.92 13.51 -10.74
CA ARG A 177 -16.89 14.67 -11.64
C ARG A 177 -15.88 14.54 -12.77
N LEU A 178 -14.77 13.84 -12.50
CA LEU A 178 -13.71 13.57 -13.48
C LEU A 178 -13.95 12.31 -14.31
N GLY A 179 -15.05 11.59 -14.08
CA GLY A 179 -15.38 10.35 -14.78
C GLY A 179 -14.42 9.20 -14.46
N LEU A 180 -13.83 9.19 -13.25
CA LEU A 180 -12.96 8.11 -12.78
C LEU A 180 -13.72 6.99 -12.13
N ALA A 181 -14.81 7.32 -11.44
CA ALA A 181 -15.70 6.38 -10.79
C ALA A 181 -17.02 6.28 -11.56
N PRO A 182 -17.71 5.12 -11.58
CA PRO A 182 -19.08 5.03 -12.05
C PRO A 182 -19.96 5.92 -11.18
N ARG A 183 -20.89 6.65 -11.80
CA ARG A 183 -21.90 7.40 -11.05
C ARG A 183 -22.82 6.42 -10.33
N ASP A 184 -23.25 6.76 -9.11
CA ASP A 184 -24.24 5.95 -8.39
C ASP A 184 -25.47 5.71 -9.29
N GLY A 185 -25.76 4.44 -9.56
CA GLY A 185 -26.86 4.03 -10.43
C GLY A 185 -26.52 3.78 -11.90
N ALA A 186 -25.28 3.98 -12.37
CA ALA A 186 -24.85 3.54 -13.69
C ALA A 186 -24.31 2.11 -13.60
N VAL A 187 -25.13 1.14 -14.00
CA VAL A 187 -24.65 -0.19 -14.34
C VAL A 187 -23.79 -0.03 -15.59
N LEU A 188 -22.54 -0.44 -15.55
CA LEU A 188 -21.70 -0.53 -16.75
C LEU A 188 -22.35 -1.61 -17.65
N GLU A 189 -22.90 -1.19 -18.79
CA GLU A 189 -23.30 -2.09 -19.87
C GLU A 189 -22.06 -2.65 -20.59
#